data_ba71eb7892a33d006648d46a7d079159
#
_entry.id   ba71eb7892a33d006648d46a7d079159
#
_cell.length_a   1.000
_cell.length_b   1.000
_cell.length_c   1.000
_cell.angle_alpha   90.00
_cell.angle_beta   90.00
_cell.angle_gamma   90.00
#
_symmetry.space_group_name_H-M   'P 1'
#
loop_
_entity.id
_entity.type
_entity.pdbx_description
1 polymer ?
#
loop_
_entity_poly.entity_id
_entity_poly.type
_entity_poly.pdbx_seq_one_letter_code
_entity_poly.pdbx_strand_id
1 'polypeptide(L)'
;MGTEKNEPMDAPIPVPQAGPAGASPAASGDGGVTFTPMSAASKKRIKLIGIIVGVLLVLVIAGVVAIKVANSSRTPEAEVRKYLDLLAAGNASAATAMVDPGVPNDQRTFLTDGVMASAQSRLVVEDVVADKNDESSTRSVTATMQVNGERFTHQFTVTKAKPTMAVLDNWRVKDALVSEVSVDAQGYAQFTVGDVSADAPKKQLMGEGTTFFFYPGVYTFTPVAPSEYVDATPETVAVLDVVHRGNTDGDASDVSLVATYNNNLKDAALEAGKEVIDSCASIPGNQNSVCPFAIQSDALTAVSVKTMPTSMEPLKTDPGAFQGHVTFTATYSNKYYMEGTRDVDTALVLDVQFDSNGLLKLDQDGKPDFRVSFAL
;
A
#
# COMPACT_ATOMS: atom_id res chain seq x y z
N MET A 1 53.65 8.13 -28.99
CA MET A 1 53.57 9.40 -29.70
C MET A 1 52.76 10.29 -28.80
N GLY A 2 53.33 11.09 -28.01
CA GLY A 2 54.15 12.29 -28.24
C GLY A 2 53.16 13.41 -28.12
N THR A 3 53.31 14.28 -27.34
CA THR A 3 54.18 15.28 -26.79
C THR A 3 53.33 16.41 -26.27
N GLU A 4 53.57 16.79 -25.09
CA GLU A 4 54.35 17.97 -24.63
C GLU A 4 53.50 19.22 -24.41
N LYS A 5 53.40 19.61 -23.11
CA LYS A 5 54.14 20.72 -22.49
C LYS A 5 53.68 22.12 -22.89
N ASN A 6 53.22 22.91 -21.91
CA ASN A 6 53.92 24.12 -21.48
C ASN A 6 53.13 24.86 -20.36
N GLU A 7 53.71 24.88 -19.16
CA GLU A 7 53.87 26.08 -18.36
C GLU A 7 54.97 26.91 -19.04
N PRO A 8 55.18 28.19 -18.74
CA PRO A 8 54.98 28.95 -17.53
C PRO A 8 54.61 30.44 -17.78
N MET A 9 54.38 31.26 -16.82
CA MET A 9 55.27 32.38 -16.49
C MET A 9 54.74 33.19 -15.31
N ASP A 10 55.59 33.19 -14.30
CA ASP A 10 55.74 34.17 -13.23
C ASP A 10 55.74 35.62 -13.75
N ALA A 11 55.00 36.51 -13.07
CA ALA A 11 55.18 37.95 -13.20
C ALA A 11 55.49 38.54 -11.82
N PRO A 12 56.55 39.30 -11.66
CA PRO A 12 57.10 39.70 -10.37
C PRO A 12 56.34 40.90 -9.75
N ILE A 13 56.22 40.85 -8.44
CA ILE A 13 55.69 41.93 -7.59
C ILE A 13 56.65 43.11 -7.57
N PRO A 14 56.24 44.37 -7.76
CA PRO A 14 57.14 45.52 -7.63
C PRO A 14 57.34 45.88 -6.16
N VAL A 15 58.62 45.97 -5.79
CA VAL A 15 59.12 46.48 -4.50
C VAL A 15 59.14 48.00 -4.55
N PRO A 16 58.66 48.74 -3.52
CA PRO A 16 58.83 50.18 -3.48
C PRO A 16 60.26 50.57 -3.09
N GLN A 17 60.86 51.42 -3.87
CA GLN A 17 62.19 51.98 -3.72
C GLN A 17 62.26 53.00 -2.61
N ALA A 18 63.24 52.90 -1.75
CA ALA A 18 63.58 53.83 -0.69
C ALA A 18 64.23 55.10 -1.31
N GLY A 19 63.71 56.26 -0.95
CA GLY A 19 64.29 57.56 -1.25
C GLY A 19 65.18 58.08 -0.08
N PRO A 20 66.09 58.98 -0.32
CA PRO A 20 67.25 59.18 0.49
C PRO A 20 67.10 60.02 1.78
N ALA A 21 67.99 59.72 2.72
CA ALA A 21 68.17 60.39 4.00
C ALA A 21 68.47 61.89 3.88
N GLY A 22 67.76 62.69 4.59
CA GLY A 22 68.03 64.08 4.84
C GLY A 22 68.13 64.35 6.32
N ALA A 23 69.19 64.98 6.74
CA ALA A 23 69.77 65.26 8.07
C ALA A 23 68.82 65.86 9.11
N SER A 24 69.07 65.48 10.34
CA SER A 24 68.57 66.11 11.59
C SER A 24 69.08 67.54 11.75
N PRO A 25 68.33 68.38 12.51
CA PRO A 25 68.93 68.89 13.70
C PRO A 25 68.05 68.63 14.97
N ALA A 26 68.76 68.41 16.06
CA ALA A 26 68.22 68.29 17.41
C ALA A 26 67.58 69.63 17.85
N ALA A 27 66.37 69.49 18.45
CA ALA A 27 65.85 70.49 19.36
C ALA A 27 65.06 69.80 20.44
N SER A 28 65.57 69.87 21.64
CA SER A 28 64.92 69.54 22.91
C SER A 28 63.63 70.39 23.02
N GLY A 29 62.52 69.70 23.18
CA GLY A 29 61.23 70.33 23.48
C GLY A 29 60.39 69.33 24.29
N ASP A 30 60.36 69.51 25.61
CA ASP A 30 59.44 68.93 26.55
C ASP A 30 58.01 69.20 26.10
N GLY A 31 57.41 68.29 25.36
CA GLY A 31 56.05 68.42 24.85
C GLY A 31 55.11 67.51 25.63
N GLY A 32 54.76 67.92 26.80
CA GLY A 32 53.61 67.36 27.52
C GLY A 32 52.39 67.27 26.64
N VAL A 33 51.88 66.06 26.47
CA VAL A 33 50.64 65.78 25.70
C VAL A 33 49.52 66.46 26.47
N THR A 34 49.18 67.70 26.10
CA THR A 34 48.03 68.38 26.64
C THR A 34 46.76 67.72 26.09
N PHE A 35 46.18 66.88 26.91
CA PHE A 35 44.83 66.39 26.67
C PHE A 35 43.85 67.58 26.77
N THR A 36 43.41 68.11 25.64
CA THR A 36 42.36 69.14 25.60
C THR A 36 41.10 68.48 26.17
N PRO A 37 40.53 69.02 27.26
CA PRO A 37 39.31 68.42 27.84
C PRO A 37 38.16 68.59 26.81
N MET A 38 37.56 67.42 26.46
CA MET A 38 36.44 67.38 25.54
C MET A 38 35.34 68.32 25.97
N SER A 39 34.79 69.06 25.02
CA SER A 39 33.69 70.00 25.30
C SER A 39 32.46 69.28 25.90
N ALA A 40 31.69 70.01 26.72
CA ALA A 40 30.48 69.44 27.32
C ALA A 40 29.46 68.86 26.30
N ALA A 41 29.47 69.48 25.06
CA ALA A 41 28.64 68.99 23.94
C ALA A 41 29.11 67.66 23.35
N SER A 42 30.47 67.44 23.24
CA SER A 42 31.00 66.16 22.73
C SER A 42 30.82 65.05 23.77
N LYS A 43 30.94 65.35 25.08
CA LYS A 43 30.63 64.35 26.14
C LYS A 43 29.16 63.89 26.12
N LYS A 44 28.20 64.79 25.86
CA LYS A 44 26.78 64.43 25.68
C LYS A 44 26.55 63.55 24.47
N ARG A 45 27.18 63.87 23.30
CA ARG A 45 27.07 63.05 22.07
C ARG A 45 27.67 61.68 22.25
N ILE A 46 28.82 61.53 22.91
CA ILE A 46 29.44 60.22 23.18
C ILE A 46 28.56 59.39 24.13
N LYS A 47 27.97 60.00 25.17
CA LYS A 47 27.01 59.31 26.06
C LYS A 47 25.76 58.86 25.26
N LEU A 48 25.21 59.71 24.40
CA LEU A 48 24.05 59.38 23.58
C LEU A 48 24.36 58.22 22.61
N ILE A 49 25.52 58.27 21.91
CA ILE A 49 25.99 57.21 21.02
C ILE A 49 26.20 55.91 21.83
N GLY A 50 26.81 56.00 23.03
CA GLY A 50 26.97 54.81 23.90
C GLY A 50 25.65 54.20 24.35
N ILE A 51 24.62 55.01 24.62
CA ILE A 51 23.27 54.49 24.95
C ILE A 51 22.63 53.86 23.72
N ILE A 52 22.73 54.48 22.54
CA ILE A 52 22.18 53.89 21.28
C ILE A 52 22.86 52.57 20.95
N VAL A 53 24.19 52.50 21.02
CA VAL A 53 24.97 51.28 20.82
C VAL A 53 24.59 50.20 21.85
N GLY A 54 24.43 50.60 23.14
CA GLY A 54 23.99 49.70 24.18
C GLY A 54 22.59 49.13 23.94
N VAL A 55 21.65 49.98 23.54
CA VAL A 55 20.27 49.53 23.16
C VAL A 55 20.29 48.61 21.93
N LEU A 56 21.06 48.95 20.90
CA LEU A 56 21.19 48.07 19.72
C LEU A 56 21.80 46.71 20.08
N LEU A 57 22.82 46.70 20.94
CA LEU A 57 23.44 45.44 21.44
C LEU A 57 22.44 44.57 22.21
N VAL A 58 21.62 45.18 23.07
CA VAL A 58 20.57 44.47 23.80
C VAL A 58 19.52 43.90 22.84
N LEU A 59 19.11 44.68 21.84
CA LEU A 59 18.16 44.23 20.80
C LEU A 59 18.72 43.05 19.96
N VAL A 60 20.01 43.11 19.60
CA VAL A 60 20.69 42.03 18.89
C VAL A 60 20.74 40.75 19.76
N ILE A 61 21.12 40.88 21.02
CA ILE A 61 21.16 39.75 21.96
C ILE A 61 19.75 39.18 22.15
N ALA A 62 18.74 40.00 22.35
CA ALA A 62 17.35 39.57 22.48
C ALA A 62 16.86 38.86 21.19
N GLY A 63 17.23 39.41 20.03
CA GLY A 63 16.93 38.77 18.71
C GLY A 63 17.59 37.39 18.56
N VAL A 64 18.86 37.26 18.92
CA VAL A 64 19.59 35.97 18.88
C VAL A 64 18.98 34.95 19.85
N VAL A 65 18.61 35.38 21.06
CA VAL A 65 17.93 34.51 22.02
C VAL A 65 16.57 34.07 21.50
N ALA A 66 15.77 34.99 20.93
CA ALA A 66 14.47 34.67 20.36
C ALA A 66 14.60 33.68 19.18
N ILE A 67 15.59 33.82 18.31
CA ILE A 67 15.88 32.87 17.22
C ILE A 67 16.29 31.50 17.78
N LYS A 68 17.15 31.44 18.79
CA LYS A 68 17.53 30.19 19.43
C LYS A 68 16.35 29.48 20.06
N VAL A 69 15.48 30.18 20.74
CA VAL A 69 14.25 29.63 21.35
C VAL A 69 13.29 29.16 20.26
N ALA A 70 13.13 29.91 19.16
CA ALA A 70 12.29 29.50 18.04
C ALA A 70 12.85 28.28 17.30
N ASN A 71 14.18 28.13 17.24
CA ASN A 71 14.82 26.98 16.59
C ASN A 71 14.88 25.75 17.51
N SER A 72 14.76 25.89 18.82
CA SER A 72 14.75 24.74 19.75
C SER A 72 13.56 23.80 19.55
N SER A 73 12.45 24.31 18.98
CA SER A 73 11.28 23.50 18.59
C SER A 73 11.28 23.08 17.11
N ARG A 74 12.29 23.48 16.33
CA ARG A 74 12.43 23.16 14.90
C ARG A 74 13.56 22.16 14.70
N THR A 75 13.36 20.97 15.22
CA THR A 75 14.33 19.88 15.14
C THR A 75 13.91 18.85 14.08
N PRO A 76 14.83 18.00 13.60
CA PRO A 76 14.48 16.88 12.72
C PRO A 76 13.41 15.97 13.31
N GLU A 77 13.50 15.68 14.64
CA GLU A 77 12.52 14.86 15.37
C GLU A 77 11.13 15.49 15.38
N ALA A 78 11.06 16.81 15.58
CA ALA A 78 9.80 17.53 15.58
C ALA A 78 9.11 17.48 14.21
N GLU A 79 9.87 17.52 13.11
CA GLU A 79 9.32 17.41 11.76
C GLU A 79 8.85 15.98 11.45
N VAL A 80 9.59 14.95 11.86
CA VAL A 80 9.13 13.55 11.75
C VAL A 80 7.89 13.31 12.61
N ARG A 81 7.89 13.79 13.87
CA ARG A 81 6.71 13.65 14.75
C ARG A 81 5.48 14.30 14.14
N LYS A 82 5.61 15.50 13.58
CA LYS A 82 4.52 16.19 12.90
C LYS A 82 3.95 15.37 11.74
N TYR A 83 4.81 14.75 10.92
CA TYR A 83 4.39 13.86 9.84
C TYR A 83 3.63 12.64 10.39
N LEU A 84 4.19 11.99 11.40
CA LEU A 84 3.58 10.81 12.03
C LEU A 84 2.26 11.14 12.76
N ASP A 85 2.15 12.32 13.37
CA ASP A 85 0.91 12.79 14.01
C ASP A 85 -0.22 12.97 12.98
N LEU A 86 0.11 13.39 11.73
CA LEU A 86 -0.86 13.44 10.63
C LEU A 86 -1.37 12.03 10.27
N LEU A 87 -0.47 11.05 10.18
CA LEU A 87 -0.85 9.66 9.94
C LEU A 87 -1.67 9.07 11.10
N ALA A 88 -1.25 9.31 12.34
CA ALA A 88 -1.98 8.87 13.53
C ALA A 88 -3.39 9.48 13.61
N ALA A 89 -3.54 10.73 13.17
CA ALA A 89 -4.84 11.40 13.06
C ALA A 89 -5.72 10.89 11.90
N GLY A 90 -5.15 10.10 10.96
CA GLY A 90 -5.85 9.64 9.76
C GLY A 90 -5.91 10.67 8.64
N ASN A 91 -5.04 11.67 8.66
CA ASN A 91 -4.98 12.75 7.67
C ASN A 91 -3.95 12.41 6.57
N ALA A 92 -4.29 11.46 5.72
CA ALA A 92 -3.46 11.01 4.61
C ALA A 92 -3.11 12.14 3.64
N SER A 93 -4.08 13.00 3.33
CA SER A 93 -3.90 14.12 2.40
C SER A 93 -2.85 15.10 2.89
N ALA A 94 -2.87 15.47 4.18
CA ALA A 94 -1.86 16.37 4.75
C ALA A 94 -0.49 15.68 4.90
N ALA A 95 -0.47 14.38 5.24
CA ALA A 95 0.76 13.60 5.28
C ALA A 95 1.43 13.52 3.91
N THR A 96 0.66 13.19 2.85
CA THR A 96 1.11 13.16 1.45
C THR A 96 1.61 14.54 0.97
N ALA A 97 0.93 15.63 1.36
CA ALA A 97 1.36 16.97 1.03
C ALA A 97 2.68 17.37 1.73
N MET A 98 2.93 16.81 2.92
CA MET A 98 4.15 17.05 3.67
C MET A 98 5.32 16.21 3.17
N VAL A 99 5.08 14.93 2.87
CA VAL A 99 6.07 13.94 2.40
C VAL A 99 5.47 13.19 1.23
N ASP A 100 6.10 13.31 0.05
CA ASP A 100 5.66 12.56 -1.13
C ASP A 100 5.85 11.05 -0.88
N PRO A 101 4.80 10.22 -1.05
CA PRO A 101 4.91 8.78 -0.84
C PRO A 101 5.85 8.07 -1.81
N GLY A 102 6.34 8.73 -2.86
CA GLY A 102 7.21 8.12 -3.86
C GLY A 102 6.50 7.14 -4.79
N VAL A 103 5.17 7.02 -4.68
CA VAL A 103 4.33 6.13 -5.46
C VAL A 103 3.69 6.89 -6.62
N PRO A 104 3.63 6.35 -7.85
CA PRO A 104 2.90 6.97 -8.96
C PRO A 104 1.44 7.29 -8.62
N ASN A 105 0.89 8.36 -9.20
CA ASN A 105 -0.46 8.85 -8.84
C ASN A 105 -1.57 7.82 -9.09
N ASP A 106 -1.45 7.00 -10.11
CA ASP A 106 -2.37 5.92 -10.47
C ASP A 106 -2.34 4.74 -9.49
N GLN A 107 -1.30 4.65 -8.65
CA GLN A 107 -1.15 3.63 -7.61
C GLN A 107 -1.49 4.15 -6.20
N ARG A 108 -1.96 5.40 -6.06
CA ARG A 108 -2.29 6.03 -4.76
C ARG A 108 -3.73 5.80 -4.30
N THR A 109 -4.44 4.83 -4.89
CA THR A 109 -5.87 4.59 -4.65
C THR A 109 -6.23 4.52 -3.17
N PHE A 110 -5.40 3.86 -2.35
CA PHE A 110 -5.67 3.68 -0.93
C PHE A 110 -4.89 4.63 -0.01
N LEU A 111 -4.10 5.56 -0.54
CA LEU A 111 -3.41 6.60 0.24
C LEU A 111 -4.31 7.82 0.49
N THR A 112 -5.52 7.60 1.04
CA THR A 112 -6.56 8.61 1.21
C THR A 112 -7.06 8.73 2.64
N ASP A 113 -7.64 9.89 2.99
CA ASP A 113 -8.24 10.12 4.31
C ASP A 113 -9.38 9.14 4.59
N GLY A 114 -10.19 8.80 3.57
CA GLY A 114 -11.30 7.85 3.70
C GLY A 114 -10.83 6.45 4.09
N VAL A 115 -9.75 5.96 3.46
CA VAL A 115 -9.16 4.66 3.80
C VAL A 115 -8.58 4.67 5.20
N MET A 116 -7.82 5.70 5.58
CA MET A 116 -7.28 5.81 6.94
C MET A 116 -8.37 5.97 8.01
N ALA A 117 -9.49 6.60 7.66
CA ALA A 117 -10.64 6.71 8.57
C ALA A 117 -11.33 5.36 8.81
N SER A 118 -11.30 4.44 7.82
CA SER A 118 -11.87 3.09 7.94
C SER A 118 -11.00 2.11 8.72
N ALA A 119 -9.74 2.48 9.02
CA ALA A 119 -8.83 1.61 9.76
C ALA A 119 -9.37 1.28 11.15
N GLN A 120 -9.41 -0.02 11.49
CA GLN A 120 -9.83 -0.50 12.81
C GLN A 120 -8.82 -0.11 13.90
N SER A 121 -7.55 -0.01 13.55
CA SER A 121 -6.46 0.50 14.40
C SER A 121 -5.53 1.34 13.54
N ARG A 122 -5.18 2.51 14.04
CA ARG A 122 -4.24 3.43 13.41
C ARG A 122 -2.90 3.44 14.13
N LEU A 123 -1.92 4.08 13.50
CA LEU A 123 -0.60 4.30 14.04
C LEU A 123 -0.65 5.04 15.37
N VAL A 124 0.13 4.56 16.34
CA VAL A 124 0.43 5.24 17.60
C VAL A 124 1.92 5.49 17.67
N VAL A 125 2.32 6.74 17.86
CA VAL A 125 3.73 7.15 17.93
C VAL A 125 4.19 7.07 19.37
N GLU A 126 5.17 6.22 19.66
CA GLU A 126 5.73 6.05 21.01
C GLU A 126 6.93 6.98 21.24
N ASP A 127 7.93 6.92 20.34
CA ASP A 127 9.15 7.69 20.48
C ASP A 127 9.71 8.13 19.12
N VAL A 128 10.44 9.25 19.11
CA VAL A 128 11.11 9.79 17.91
C VAL A 128 12.44 10.36 18.32
N VAL A 129 13.54 9.78 17.86
CA VAL A 129 14.92 10.11 18.27
C VAL A 129 15.81 10.32 17.06
N ALA A 130 16.52 11.44 17.01
CA ALA A 130 17.57 11.66 16.00
C ALA A 130 18.91 11.08 16.44
N ASP A 131 19.71 10.64 15.48
CA ASP A 131 21.08 10.21 15.74
C ASP A 131 21.93 11.36 16.26
N LYS A 132 22.58 11.13 17.41
CA LYS A 132 23.30 12.18 18.17
C LYS A 132 24.58 12.67 17.50
N ASN A 133 25.12 11.92 16.55
CA ASN A 133 26.47 12.14 16.01
C ASN A 133 26.51 12.87 14.66
N ASP A 134 25.39 13.40 14.20
CA ASP A 134 25.30 13.96 12.87
C ASP A 134 24.99 15.47 12.90
N GLU A 135 26.04 16.30 12.72
CA GLU A 135 25.93 17.74 12.49
C GLU A 135 25.68 18.08 11.00
N SER A 136 25.48 17.06 10.18
CA SER A 136 25.31 17.21 8.74
C SER A 136 23.97 17.86 8.36
N SER A 137 23.88 18.30 7.11
CA SER A 137 22.64 18.82 6.54
C SER A 137 21.58 17.72 6.31
N THR A 138 21.97 16.45 6.46
CA THR A 138 21.09 15.27 6.40
C THR A 138 21.22 14.52 7.71
N ARG A 139 20.09 14.16 8.33
CA ARG A 139 20.05 13.44 9.59
C ARG A 139 19.15 12.23 9.50
N SER A 140 19.49 11.21 10.26
CA SER A 140 18.68 10.03 10.47
C SER A 140 17.85 10.20 11.74
N VAL A 141 16.55 9.90 11.67
CA VAL A 141 15.62 9.97 12.78
C VAL A 141 14.89 8.64 12.88
N THR A 142 15.05 7.94 13.99
CA THR A 142 14.36 6.68 14.25
C THR A 142 13.07 6.96 15.02
N ALA A 143 11.95 6.49 14.47
CA ALA A 143 10.66 6.51 15.14
C ALA A 143 10.28 5.10 15.60
N THR A 144 9.82 4.98 16.85
CA THR A 144 9.20 3.78 17.41
C THR A 144 7.70 3.99 17.43
N MET A 145 6.97 3.06 16.83
CA MET A 145 5.54 3.15 16.60
C MET A 145 4.87 1.81 16.88
N GLN A 146 3.55 1.82 17.01
CA GLN A 146 2.75 0.60 17.09
C GLN A 146 1.44 0.73 16.31
N VAL A 147 0.95 -0.40 15.81
CA VAL A 147 -0.39 -0.59 15.24
C VAL A 147 -0.98 -1.83 15.90
N ASN A 148 -2.16 -1.72 16.47
CA ASN A 148 -2.87 -2.82 17.15
C ASN A 148 -2.00 -3.56 18.20
N GLY A 149 -1.12 -2.85 18.89
CA GLY A 149 -0.21 -3.43 19.88
C GLY A 149 1.06 -4.05 19.31
N GLU A 150 1.20 -4.20 18.01
CA GLU A 150 2.42 -4.64 17.35
C GLU A 150 3.35 -3.45 17.14
N ARG A 151 4.54 -3.53 17.77
CA ARG A 151 5.54 -2.47 17.75
C ARG A 151 6.53 -2.67 16.62
N PHE A 152 6.86 -1.57 15.94
CA PHE A 152 7.87 -1.53 14.90
C PHE A 152 8.64 -0.21 14.92
N THR A 153 9.78 -0.16 14.23
CA THR A 153 10.60 1.05 14.09
C THR A 153 10.80 1.37 12.62
N HIS A 154 10.88 2.66 12.32
CA HIS A 154 11.25 3.15 10.99
C HIS A 154 12.31 4.24 11.09
N GLN A 155 13.27 4.24 10.18
CA GLN A 155 14.34 5.22 10.12
C GLN A 155 14.07 6.21 8.98
N PHE A 156 13.82 7.46 9.35
CA PHE A 156 13.57 8.55 8.40
C PHE A 156 14.87 9.31 8.08
N THR A 157 15.03 9.66 6.81
CA THR A 157 16.03 10.62 6.36
C THR A 157 15.43 12.02 6.37
N VAL A 158 16.04 12.92 7.12
CA VAL A 158 15.59 14.32 7.24
C VAL A 158 16.69 15.26 6.78
N THR A 159 16.36 16.14 5.83
CA THR A 159 17.33 17.07 5.26
C THR A 159 17.05 18.52 5.66
N LYS A 160 18.11 19.27 5.90
CA LYS A 160 18.01 20.69 6.17
C LYS A 160 17.70 21.44 4.88
N ALA A 161 16.57 22.15 4.85
CA ALA A 161 16.14 23.01 3.74
C ALA A 161 16.59 24.46 3.96
N LYS A 162 16.33 25.33 2.99
CA LYS A 162 16.60 26.77 3.16
C LYS A 162 15.87 27.30 4.39
N PRO A 163 16.57 28.07 5.25
CA PRO A 163 15.95 28.64 6.45
C PRO A 163 14.73 29.49 6.10
N THR A 164 13.67 29.35 6.89
CA THR A 164 12.49 30.22 6.78
C THR A 164 12.84 31.58 7.38
N MET A 165 12.42 32.67 6.75
CA MET A 165 12.78 34.06 7.16
C MET A 165 14.30 34.26 7.33
N ALA A 166 15.13 33.52 6.60
CA ALA A 166 16.59 33.55 6.58
C ALA A 166 17.30 33.14 7.90
N VAL A 167 16.56 32.85 8.99
CA VAL A 167 17.14 32.62 10.34
C VAL A 167 16.52 31.42 11.07
N LEU A 168 15.36 30.93 10.61
CA LEU A 168 14.66 29.82 11.27
C LEU A 168 14.98 28.49 10.57
N ASP A 169 15.44 27.53 11.34
CA ASP A 169 15.73 26.20 10.82
C ASP A 169 14.49 25.58 10.16
N ASN A 170 14.73 24.90 9.05
CA ASN A 170 13.70 24.24 8.27
C ASN A 170 14.22 22.83 7.89
N TRP A 171 13.53 21.81 8.35
CA TRP A 171 13.83 20.41 8.07
C TRP A 171 12.75 19.81 7.19
N ARG A 172 13.10 18.82 6.37
CA ARG A 172 12.16 18.09 5.52
C ARG A 172 12.40 16.62 5.63
N VAL A 173 11.37 15.88 5.92
CA VAL A 173 11.35 14.41 5.84
C VAL A 173 11.39 14.02 4.36
N LYS A 174 12.20 13.03 4.02
CA LYS A 174 12.41 12.55 2.64
C LYS A 174 11.69 11.24 2.35
N ASP A 175 11.58 10.39 3.35
CA ASP A 175 11.04 9.05 3.19
C ASP A 175 9.62 9.02 3.76
N ALA A 176 8.68 8.57 2.96
CA ALA A 176 7.30 8.38 3.40
C ALA A 176 7.15 7.01 4.06
N LEU A 177 6.33 6.93 5.10
CA LEU A 177 5.96 5.68 5.74
C LEU A 177 4.79 5.04 4.97
N VAL A 178 5.10 4.35 3.88
CA VAL A 178 4.13 3.67 3.01
C VAL A 178 4.54 2.22 2.87
N SER A 179 3.58 1.32 2.94
CA SER A 179 3.80 -0.12 2.88
C SER A 179 3.06 -0.72 1.69
N GLU A 180 3.64 -1.76 1.12
CA GLU A 180 3.06 -2.54 0.03
C GLU A 180 2.14 -3.63 0.60
N VAL A 181 1.01 -3.85 -0.06
CA VAL A 181 0.07 -4.93 0.23
C VAL A 181 -0.22 -5.65 -1.09
N SER A 182 0.07 -6.93 -1.12
CA SER A 182 -0.28 -7.81 -2.24
C SER A 182 -1.68 -8.35 -2.03
N VAL A 183 -2.59 -8.13 -2.97
CA VAL A 183 -3.97 -8.62 -2.93
C VAL A 183 -4.16 -9.66 -4.02
N ASP A 184 -4.45 -10.90 -3.63
CA ASP A 184 -4.96 -11.96 -4.50
C ASP A 184 -6.46 -12.11 -4.28
N ALA A 185 -7.27 -11.95 -5.33
CA ALA A 185 -8.72 -12.04 -5.23
C ALA A 185 -9.27 -13.02 -6.25
N GLN A 186 -9.46 -14.25 -5.82
CA GLN A 186 -9.94 -15.34 -6.66
C GLN A 186 -11.46 -15.40 -6.66
N GLY A 187 -12.06 -15.23 -7.84
CA GLY A 187 -13.52 -15.27 -8.02
C GLY A 187 -14.24 -13.97 -7.71
N TYR A 188 -13.51 -12.86 -7.54
CA TYR A 188 -14.07 -11.52 -7.38
C TYR A 188 -13.52 -10.56 -8.45
N ALA A 189 -14.37 -9.63 -8.93
CA ALA A 189 -13.95 -8.60 -9.87
C ALA A 189 -13.40 -7.36 -9.17
N GLN A 190 -13.86 -7.08 -7.96
CA GLN A 190 -13.55 -5.89 -7.20
C GLN A 190 -13.54 -6.18 -5.69
N PHE A 191 -12.81 -5.34 -4.96
CA PHE A 191 -12.87 -5.29 -3.51
C PHE A 191 -12.88 -3.83 -3.03
N THR A 192 -13.23 -3.62 -1.76
CA THR A 192 -13.23 -2.31 -1.12
C THR A 192 -12.40 -2.32 0.15
N VAL A 193 -11.82 -1.15 0.48
CA VAL A 193 -11.27 -0.85 1.80
C VAL A 193 -11.92 0.45 2.27
N GLY A 194 -12.78 0.37 3.29
CA GLY A 194 -13.71 1.45 3.60
C GLY A 194 -14.63 1.72 2.42
N ASP A 195 -14.74 2.99 2.02
CA ASP A 195 -15.57 3.43 0.89
C ASP A 195 -14.81 3.46 -0.45
N VAL A 196 -13.54 3.05 -0.47
CA VAL A 196 -12.71 3.08 -1.66
C VAL A 196 -12.65 1.70 -2.30
N SER A 197 -13.02 1.61 -3.58
CA SER A 197 -12.98 0.38 -4.38
C SER A 197 -11.75 0.32 -5.28
N ALA A 198 -11.28 -0.89 -5.52
CA ALA A 198 -10.29 -1.21 -6.54
C ALA A 198 -10.71 -2.45 -7.33
N ASP A 199 -10.25 -2.52 -8.57
CA ASP A 199 -10.41 -3.73 -9.36
C ASP A 199 -9.51 -4.83 -8.78
N ALA A 200 -10.09 -6.03 -8.64
CA ALA A 200 -9.34 -7.20 -8.27
C ALA A 200 -8.40 -7.61 -9.41
N PRO A 201 -7.21 -8.12 -9.10
CA PRO A 201 -6.30 -8.58 -10.14
C PRO A 201 -6.98 -9.68 -10.95
N LYS A 202 -6.92 -9.55 -12.29
CA LYS A 202 -7.30 -10.64 -13.18
C LYS A 202 -6.38 -11.80 -12.89
N LYS A 203 -6.94 -13.03 -12.83
CA LYS A 203 -6.19 -14.26 -12.58
C LYS A 203 -4.90 -14.28 -13.39
N GLN A 204 -3.78 -14.03 -12.74
CA GLN A 204 -2.46 -14.26 -13.31
C GLN A 204 -2.12 -15.74 -13.14
N LEU A 205 -1.55 -16.34 -14.17
CA LEU A 205 -1.25 -17.79 -14.25
C LEU A 205 -0.28 -18.29 -13.14
N MET A 206 0.27 -17.40 -12.32
CA MET A 206 1.29 -17.70 -11.32
C MET A 206 0.91 -17.29 -9.88
N GLY A 207 -0.32 -16.86 -9.60
CA GLY A 207 -0.75 -16.51 -8.24
C GLY A 207 -0.09 -15.24 -7.68
N GLU A 208 0.45 -14.38 -8.53
CA GLU A 208 0.97 -13.08 -8.10
C GLU A 208 -0.21 -12.12 -7.92
N GLY A 209 -0.42 -11.67 -6.69
CA GLY A 209 -1.39 -10.63 -6.36
C GLY A 209 -1.04 -9.28 -7.00
N THR A 210 -1.97 -8.35 -7.01
CA THR A 210 -1.69 -6.96 -7.39
C THR A 210 -1.25 -6.19 -6.16
N THR A 211 -0.15 -5.44 -6.29
CA THR A 211 0.39 -4.60 -5.22
C THR A 211 -0.38 -3.29 -5.10
N PHE A 212 -0.79 -2.97 -3.89
CA PHE A 212 -1.39 -1.70 -3.49
C PHE A 212 -0.58 -1.07 -2.37
N PHE A 213 -0.73 0.25 -2.21
CA PHE A 213 0.04 1.01 -1.23
C PHE A 213 -0.87 1.58 -0.15
N PHE A 214 -0.44 1.44 1.11
CA PHE A 214 -1.17 1.87 2.29
C PHE A 214 -0.26 2.61 3.28
N TYR A 215 -0.85 3.50 4.05
CA TYR A 215 -0.23 3.94 5.31
C TYR A 215 -0.44 2.87 6.39
N PRO A 216 0.43 2.76 7.41
CA PRO A 216 0.28 1.75 8.45
C PRO A 216 -1.05 1.84 9.20
N GLY A 217 -1.69 0.69 9.39
CA GLY A 217 -2.99 0.55 10.04
C GLY A 217 -3.53 -0.87 9.94
N VAL A 218 -4.67 -1.14 10.56
CA VAL A 218 -5.41 -2.40 10.40
C VAL A 218 -6.61 -2.15 9.50
N TYR A 219 -6.64 -2.80 8.35
CA TYR A 219 -7.65 -2.58 7.32
C TYR A 219 -8.44 -3.85 7.06
N THR A 220 -9.73 -3.67 6.74
CA THR A 220 -10.60 -4.74 6.28
C THR A 220 -10.77 -4.62 4.77
N PHE A 221 -10.38 -5.67 4.07
CA PHE A 221 -10.56 -5.85 2.64
C PHE A 221 -11.87 -6.61 2.43
N THR A 222 -12.84 -5.98 1.81
CA THR A 222 -14.17 -6.56 1.58
C THR A 222 -14.35 -6.82 0.10
N PRO A 223 -14.38 -8.09 -0.35
CA PRO A 223 -14.65 -8.39 -1.75
C PRO A 223 -16.08 -8.00 -2.13
N VAL A 224 -16.29 -7.66 -3.40
CA VAL A 224 -17.62 -7.40 -3.94
C VAL A 224 -18.14 -8.69 -4.59
N ALA A 225 -19.19 -9.28 -4.02
CA ALA A 225 -19.78 -10.50 -4.55
C ALA A 225 -20.24 -10.27 -6.00
N PRO A 226 -19.78 -11.09 -6.97
CA PRO A 226 -20.13 -10.91 -8.38
C PRO A 226 -21.57 -11.32 -8.70
N SER A 227 -22.20 -12.10 -7.82
CA SER A 227 -23.56 -12.60 -7.96
C SER A 227 -24.12 -13.05 -6.61
N GLU A 228 -25.42 -13.37 -6.58
CA GLU A 228 -26.12 -13.92 -5.40
C GLU A 228 -25.65 -15.34 -4.99
N TYR A 229 -24.82 -15.98 -5.81
CA TYR A 229 -24.31 -17.35 -5.61
C TYR A 229 -22.96 -17.39 -4.89
N VAL A 230 -22.34 -16.23 -4.67
CA VAL A 230 -21.00 -16.08 -4.11
C VAL A 230 -21.05 -15.22 -2.86
N ASP A 231 -20.50 -15.72 -1.77
CA ASP A 231 -20.37 -14.96 -0.52
C ASP A 231 -19.17 -14.02 -0.57
N ALA A 232 -19.34 -12.82 -0.01
CA ALA A 232 -18.27 -11.84 0.17
C ALA A 232 -17.71 -11.96 1.59
N THR A 233 -16.64 -12.73 1.77
CA THR A 233 -16.00 -12.89 3.08
C THR A 233 -14.87 -11.87 3.23
N PRO A 234 -14.98 -10.88 4.13
CA PRO A 234 -13.93 -9.90 4.36
C PRO A 234 -12.70 -10.51 5.05
N GLU A 235 -11.52 -9.97 4.73
CA GLU A 235 -10.27 -10.27 5.42
C GLU A 235 -9.73 -9.00 6.09
N THR A 236 -9.22 -9.14 7.33
CA THR A 236 -8.66 -8.01 8.09
C THR A 236 -7.16 -8.24 8.30
N VAL A 237 -6.36 -7.29 7.84
CA VAL A 237 -4.89 -7.39 7.84
C VAL A 237 -4.26 -6.17 8.50
N ALA A 238 -3.21 -6.39 9.30
CA ALA A 238 -2.36 -5.34 9.83
C ALA A 238 -1.29 -5.00 8.79
N VAL A 239 -1.34 -3.77 8.30
CA VAL A 239 -0.32 -3.21 7.40
C VAL A 239 0.69 -2.46 8.25
N LEU A 240 1.91 -2.96 8.28
CA LEU A 240 3.04 -2.41 9.02
C LEU A 240 4.17 -2.07 8.05
N ASP A 241 5.21 -1.39 8.53
CA ASP A 241 6.41 -1.14 7.74
C ASP A 241 7.14 -2.47 7.44
N VAL A 242 7.25 -2.82 6.17
CA VAL A 242 7.81 -4.09 5.68
C VAL A 242 9.29 -4.25 6.02
N VAL A 243 10.04 -3.15 6.07
CA VAL A 243 11.50 -3.16 6.29
C VAL A 243 11.89 -3.73 7.67
N HIS A 244 10.96 -3.83 8.61
CA HIS A 244 11.26 -4.16 10.01
C HIS A 244 10.61 -5.43 10.54
N ARG A 245 9.92 -6.21 9.73
CA ARG A 245 9.39 -7.53 10.17
C ARG A 245 10.47 -8.59 10.39
N GLY A 246 11.75 -8.25 10.18
CA GLY A 246 12.86 -9.21 10.32
C GLY A 246 12.87 -10.29 9.24
N ASN A 247 12.03 -10.17 8.25
CA ASN A 247 11.99 -11.04 7.10
C ASN A 247 12.85 -10.41 6.00
N THR A 248 13.93 -11.08 5.65
CA THR A 248 14.90 -10.61 4.64
C THR A 248 14.37 -10.67 3.21
N ASP A 249 13.15 -11.13 3.01
CA ASP A 249 12.54 -11.37 1.70
C ASP A 249 11.49 -10.31 1.31
N GLY A 250 11.37 -9.20 2.05
CA GLY A 250 10.55 -8.05 1.62
C GLY A 250 9.07 -8.39 1.38
N ASP A 251 8.53 -9.34 2.13
CA ASP A 251 7.16 -9.79 1.94
C ASP A 251 6.19 -8.66 2.26
N ALA A 252 5.55 -8.15 1.22
CA ALA A 252 4.34 -7.36 1.32
C ALA A 252 3.33 -8.07 2.23
N SER A 253 2.46 -7.35 2.91
CA SER A 253 1.32 -7.98 3.59
C SER A 253 0.46 -8.65 2.52
N ASP A 254 0.27 -9.97 2.61
CA ASP A 254 -0.57 -10.69 1.66
C ASP A 254 -2.01 -10.72 2.14
N VAL A 255 -2.92 -10.42 1.22
CA VAL A 255 -4.38 -10.54 1.40
C VAL A 255 -4.89 -11.54 0.38
N SER A 256 -5.58 -12.59 0.84
CA SER A 256 -6.12 -13.64 -0.01
C SER A 256 -7.63 -13.71 0.10
N LEU A 257 -8.33 -13.07 -0.85
CA LEU A 257 -9.77 -13.08 -0.96
C LEU A 257 -10.19 -14.23 -1.89
N VAL A 258 -10.74 -15.30 -1.31
CA VAL A 258 -11.18 -16.48 -2.07
C VAL A 258 -12.70 -16.56 -2.03
N ALA A 259 -13.32 -16.62 -3.22
CA ALA A 259 -14.76 -16.77 -3.36
C ALA A 259 -15.24 -18.10 -2.77
N THR A 260 -16.26 -18.01 -1.94
CA THR A 260 -16.97 -19.18 -1.41
C THR A 260 -18.38 -19.21 -1.96
N TYR A 261 -18.88 -20.40 -2.24
CA TYR A 261 -20.21 -20.59 -2.80
C TYR A 261 -21.22 -20.84 -1.70
N ASN A 262 -22.41 -20.25 -1.86
CA ASN A 262 -23.48 -20.32 -0.87
C ASN A 262 -24.59 -21.31 -1.24
N ASN A 263 -25.64 -21.36 -0.40
CA ASN A 263 -26.76 -22.25 -0.64
C ASN A 263 -27.55 -21.95 -1.93
N ASN A 264 -27.56 -20.69 -2.41
CA ASN A 264 -28.23 -20.37 -3.66
C ASN A 264 -27.60 -21.10 -4.85
N LEU A 265 -26.27 -21.24 -4.86
CA LEU A 265 -25.58 -22.04 -5.89
C LEU A 265 -25.91 -23.52 -5.79
N LYS A 266 -26.01 -24.06 -4.57
CA LYS A 266 -26.42 -25.44 -4.31
C LYS A 266 -27.85 -25.70 -4.80
N ASP A 267 -28.78 -24.78 -4.56
CA ASP A 267 -30.17 -24.89 -5.01
C ASP A 267 -30.26 -24.76 -6.54
N ALA A 268 -29.48 -23.86 -7.14
CA ALA A 268 -29.40 -23.73 -8.59
C ALA A 268 -28.82 -25.01 -9.25
N ALA A 269 -27.82 -25.63 -8.64
CA ALA A 269 -27.28 -26.93 -9.09
C ALA A 269 -28.34 -28.03 -9.01
N LEU A 270 -29.17 -28.05 -7.97
CA LEU A 270 -30.27 -29.03 -7.86
C LEU A 270 -31.32 -28.81 -8.94
N GLU A 271 -31.70 -27.58 -9.22
CA GLU A 271 -32.65 -27.24 -10.31
C GLU A 271 -32.11 -27.66 -11.67
N ALA A 272 -30.88 -27.24 -12.02
CA ALA A 272 -30.23 -27.61 -13.25
C ALA A 272 -30.06 -29.15 -13.39
N GLY A 273 -29.71 -29.81 -12.29
CA GLY A 273 -29.59 -31.26 -12.24
C GLY A 273 -30.91 -31.98 -12.55
N LYS A 274 -32.03 -31.50 -12.00
CA LYS A 274 -33.36 -32.06 -12.30
C LYS A 274 -33.74 -31.91 -13.76
N GLU A 275 -33.50 -30.73 -14.36
CA GLU A 275 -33.75 -30.49 -15.78
C GLU A 275 -32.98 -31.46 -16.69
N VAL A 276 -31.71 -31.71 -16.38
CA VAL A 276 -30.88 -32.67 -17.12
C VAL A 276 -31.39 -34.10 -16.94
N ILE A 277 -31.75 -34.52 -15.72
CA ILE A 277 -32.29 -35.84 -15.46
C ILE A 277 -33.58 -36.07 -16.23
N ASP A 278 -34.52 -35.10 -16.23
CA ASP A 278 -35.77 -35.16 -16.95
C ASP A 278 -35.54 -35.26 -18.47
N SER A 279 -34.57 -34.50 -19.00
CA SER A 279 -34.18 -34.61 -20.42
C SER A 279 -33.64 -35.99 -20.77
N CYS A 280 -32.90 -36.65 -19.88
CA CYS A 280 -32.39 -38.00 -20.07
C CYS A 280 -33.47 -39.09 -19.96
N ALA A 281 -34.61 -38.80 -19.34
CA ALA A 281 -35.74 -39.73 -19.26
C ALA A 281 -36.68 -39.71 -20.47
N SER A 282 -36.47 -38.86 -21.46
CA SER A 282 -37.30 -38.74 -22.68
C SER A 282 -36.87 -39.74 -23.76
N ILE A 283 -37.86 -40.44 -24.42
CA ILE A 283 -37.61 -41.31 -25.56
C ILE A 283 -38.44 -40.82 -26.76
N PRO A 284 -38.00 -40.96 -28.04
CA PRO A 284 -36.63 -41.28 -28.47
C PRO A 284 -35.80 -39.99 -28.45
N GLY A 285 -34.68 -39.97 -27.89
CA GLY A 285 -33.89 -38.74 -27.88
C GLY A 285 -32.66 -38.82 -27.00
N ASN A 286 -32.52 -39.93 -26.35
CA ASN A 286 -31.39 -40.09 -25.45
C ASN A 286 -30.08 -40.42 -26.09
N GLN A 287 -29.85 -39.91 -27.29
CA GLN A 287 -28.50 -39.80 -27.87
C GLN A 287 -27.73 -38.57 -27.38
N ASN A 288 -28.21 -37.93 -26.31
CA ASN A 288 -27.45 -36.86 -25.69
C ASN A 288 -26.23 -37.45 -24.97
N SER A 289 -25.05 -37.11 -25.44
CA SER A 289 -23.76 -37.58 -24.87
C SER A 289 -23.54 -37.25 -23.39
N VAL A 290 -24.39 -36.38 -22.83
CA VAL A 290 -24.36 -36.03 -21.40
C VAL A 290 -25.03 -37.09 -20.53
N CYS A 291 -26.03 -37.82 -21.05
CA CYS A 291 -26.78 -38.81 -20.28
C CYS A 291 -25.93 -40.05 -19.94
N PRO A 292 -26.29 -40.82 -18.88
CA PRO A 292 -25.58 -42.06 -18.53
C PRO A 292 -25.46 -43.03 -19.69
N PHE A 293 -24.27 -43.55 -19.91
CA PHE A 293 -24.02 -44.46 -21.05
C PHE A 293 -25.01 -45.65 -21.10
N ALA A 294 -25.43 -46.14 -19.94
CA ALA A 294 -26.38 -47.27 -19.89
C ALA A 294 -27.75 -46.95 -20.54
N ILE A 295 -28.19 -45.71 -20.54
CA ILE A 295 -29.45 -45.26 -21.16
C ILE A 295 -29.28 -44.61 -22.53
N GLN A 296 -28.08 -44.59 -23.09
CA GLN A 296 -27.80 -44.12 -24.49
C GLN A 296 -27.93 -45.26 -25.52
N SER A 297 -28.37 -46.46 -25.11
CA SER A 297 -28.42 -47.65 -25.98
C SER A 297 -29.58 -47.58 -26.98
N ASP A 298 -29.31 -47.94 -28.24
CA ASP A 298 -30.34 -48.13 -29.30
C ASP A 298 -31.33 -49.26 -28.92
N ALA A 299 -30.99 -50.15 -27.98
CA ALA A 299 -31.86 -51.18 -27.46
C ALA A 299 -32.87 -50.68 -26.42
N LEU A 300 -32.77 -49.40 -25.98
CA LEU A 300 -33.64 -48.81 -24.97
C LEU A 300 -35.05 -48.60 -25.55
N THR A 301 -36.04 -49.18 -24.91
CA THR A 301 -37.46 -49.02 -25.31
C THR A 301 -38.27 -48.16 -24.34
N ALA A 302 -37.85 -48.08 -23.09
CA ALA A 302 -38.44 -47.20 -22.10
C ALA A 302 -37.39 -46.78 -21.07
N VAL A 303 -37.47 -45.55 -20.63
CA VAL A 303 -36.72 -45.04 -19.48
C VAL A 303 -37.61 -44.11 -18.67
N SER A 304 -37.48 -44.16 -17.35
CA SER A 304 -38.17 -43.29 -16.43
C SER A 304 -37.26 -43.02 -15.22
N VAL A 305 -37.45 -41.90 -14.56
CA VAL A 305 -36.74 -41.61 -13.30
C VAL A 305 -37.42 -42.35 -12.17
N LYS A 306 -36.68 -43.18 -11.46
CA LYS A 306 -37.13 -43.84 -10.25
C LYS A 306 -36.88 -43.02 -9.00
N THR A 307 -35.71 -42.44 -8.90
CA THR A 307 -35.32 -41.58 -7.77
C THR A 307 -34.63 -40.32 -8.27
N MET A 308 -35.16 -39.18 -7.86
CA MET A 308 -34.57 -37.84 -8.08
C MET A 308 -33.68 -37.45 -6.91
N PRO A 309 -32.59 -36.74 -7.11
CA PRO A 309 -31.86 -36.13 -6.01
C PRO A 309 -32.74 -35.07 -5.30
N THR A 310 -32.67 -35.06 -3.97
CA THR A 310 -33.34 -34.07 -3.12
C THR A 310 -32.41 -32.93 -2.72
N SER A 311 -31.11 -33.13 -2.87
CA SER A 311 -30.06 -32.11 -2.68
C SER A 311 -28.89 -32.43 -3.59
N MET A 312 -28.10 -31.41 -3.89
CA MET A 312 -26.79 -31.52 -4.50
C MET A 312 -25.74 -31.12 -3.47
N GLU A 313 -24.78 -31.99 -3.19
CA GLU A 313 -23.75 -31.71 -2.18
C GLU A 313 -22.42 -31.37 -2.85
N PRO A 314 -21.70 -30.32 -2.37
CA PRO A 314 -20.38 -29.98 -2.91
C PRO A 314 -19.39 -31.14 -2.66
N LEU A 315 -18.53 -31.40 -3.64
CA LEU A 315 -17.46 -32.37 -3.48
C LEU A 315 -16.40 -31.84 -2.50
N LYS A 316 -15.88 -32.70 -1.65
CA LYS A 316 -14.85 -32.32 -0.67
C LYS A 316 -13.55 -31.83 -1.31
N THR A 317 -13.26 -32.29 -2.54
CA THR A 317 -12.06 -31.97 -3.29
C THR A 317 -12.23 -30.77 -4.19
N ASP A 318 -13.48 -30.39 -4.49
CA ASP A 318 -13.83 -29.25 -5.35
C ASP A 318 -15.15 -28.63 -4.90
N PRO A 319 -15.12 -27.49 -4.18
CA PRO A 319 -16.33 -26.80 -3.73
C PRO A 319 -17.23 -26.29 -4.87
N GLY A 320 -16.70 -26.15 -6.08
CA GLY A 320 -17.44 -25.76 -7.29
C GLY A 320 -18.09 -26.93 -8.03
N ALA A 321 -17.88 -28.17 -7.58
CA ALA A 321 -18.49 -29.37 -8.15
C ALA A 321 -19.55 -29.94 -7.19
N PHE A 322 -20.76 -30.14 -7.68
CA PHE A 322 -21.91 -30.61 -6.90
C PHE A 322 -22.32 -32.00 -7.36
N GLN A 323 -22.63 -32.89 -6.41
CA GLN A 323 -23.03 -34.27 -6.69
C GLN A 323 -24.41 -34.58 -6.12
N GLY A 324 -25.22 -35.26 -6.93
CA GLY A 324 -26.51 -35.85 -6.51
C GLY A 324 -26.70 -37.26 -7.08
N HIS A 325 -27.39 -38.13 -6.36
CA HIS A 325 -27.68 -39.47 -6.81
C HIS A 325 -29.02 -39.55 -7.53
N VAL A 326 -29.04 -40.28 -8.64
CA VAL A 326 -30.24 -40.54 -9.44
C VAL A 326 -30.32 -41.99 -9.81
N THR A 327 -31.52 -42.59 -9.78
CA THR A 327 -31.81 -43.91 -10.27
C THR A 327 -32.79 -43.80 -11.43
N PHE A 328 -32.42 -44.34 -12.58
CA PHE A 328 -33.31 -44.53 -13.72
C PHE A 328 -33.82 -45.99 -13.75
N THR A 329 -35.06 -46.20 -14.17
CA THR A 329 -35.54 -47.53 -14.57
C THR A 329 -35.54 -47.58 -16.11
N ALA A 330 -34.75 -48.47 -16.65
CA ALA A 330 -34.53 -48.66 -18.09
C ALA A 330 -35.00 -50.03 -18.56
N THR A 331 -35.74 -50.06 -19.68
CA THR A 331 -36.22 -51.28 -20.33
C THR A 331 -35.57 -51.45 -21.69
N TYR A 332 -35.03 -52.63 -21.97
CA TYR A 332 -34.30 -52.97 -23.18
C TYR A 332 -34.96 -54.11 -23.93
N SER A 333 -34.93 -54.05 -25.26
CA SER A 333 -35.54 -55.06 -26.12
C SER A 333 -34.56 -55.93 -26.94
N ASN A 334 -33.26 -55.77 -26.75
CA ASN A 334 -32.27 -56.45 -27.57
C ASN A 334 -31.70 -57.70 -26.89
N LYS A 335 -31.97 -58.86 -27.49
CA LYS A 335 -31.47 -60.15 -27.05
C LYS A 335 -29.95 -60.28 -26.94
N TYR A 336 -29.19 -59.49 -27.67
CA TYR A 336 -27.73 -59.62 -27.69
C TYR A 336 -27.00 -58.85 -26.60
N TYR A 337 -27.69 -57.87 -25.96
CA TYR A 337 -27.04 -57.03 -24.98
C TYR A 337 -27.70 -57.14 -23.59
N MET A 338 -28.98 -56.97 -23.49
CA MET A 338 -29.74 -57.10 -22.22
C MET A 338 -31.25 -57.00 -22.59
N GLU A 339 -32.00 -58.01 -22.27
CA GLU A 339 -33.47 -57.95 -22.39
C GLU A 339 -34.07 -57.80 -20.98
N GLY A 340 -35.07 -56.90 -20.90
CA GLY A 340 -35.82 -56.69 -19.64
C GLY A 340 -35.59 -55.33 -19.00
N THR A 341 -36.18 -55.13 -17.84
CA THR A 341 -36.16 -53.87 -17.07
C THR A 341 -35.14 -53.98 -15.95
N ARG A 342 -34.36 -52.94 -15.76
CA ARG A 342 -33.38 -52.83 -14.67
C ARG A 342 -33.23 -51.38 -14.21
N ASP A 343 -32.74 -51.25 -12.97
CA ASP A 343 -32.37 -49.94 -12.41
C ASP A 343 -30.94 -49.58 -12.81
N VAL A 344 -30.73 -48.32 -13.13
CA VAL A 344 -29.44 -47.70 -13.43
C VAL A 344 -29.17 -46.64 -12.38
N ASP A 345 -28.34 -46.97 -11.42
CA ASP A 345 -27.90 -46.04 -10.39
C ASP A 345 -26.67 -45.31 -10.87
N THR A 346 -26.67 -43.99 -10.73
CA THR A 346 -25.54 -43.13 -11.12
C THR A 346 -25.50 -41.89 -10.29
N ALA A 347 -24.33 -41.27 -10.21
CA ALA A 347 -24.19 -39.92 -9.64
C ALA A 347 -24.13 -38.90 -10.74
N LEU A 348 -25.00 -37.88 -10.63
CA LEU A 348 -24.92 -36.68 -11.45
C LEU A 348 -23.92 -35.71 -10.80
N VAL A 349 -22.98 -35.19 -11.59
CA VAL A 349 -22.00 -34.17 -11.18
C VAL A 349 -22.17 -32.93 -12.03
N LEU A 350 -22.29 -31.79 -11.39
CA LEU A 350 -22.36 -30.46 -11.98
C LEU A 350 -21.16 -29.66 -11.54
N ASP A 351 -20.28 -29.29 -12.47
CA ASP A 351 -19.13 -28.44 -12.22
C ASP A 351 -19.46 -27.02 -12.66
N VAL A 352 -19.27 -26.01 -11.81
CA VAL A 352 -19.41 -24.60 -12.18
C VAL A 352 -18.44 -24.25 -13.32
N GLN A 353 -18.89 -23.40 -14.20
CA GLN A 353 -18.04 -22.85 -15.25
C GLN A 353 -17.58 -21.45 -14.87
N PHE A 354 -16.39 -21.06 -15.35
CA PHE A 354 -15.82 -19.75 -15.13
C PHE A 354 -15.72 -18.99 -16.45
N ASP A 355 -15.83 -17.68 -16.37
CA ASP A 355 -15.56 -16.79 -17.49
C ASP A 355 -14.04 -16.59 -17.69
N SER A 356 -13.66 -15.77 -18.67
CA SER A 356 -12.25 -15.44 -18.97
C SER A 356 -11.54 -14.68 -17.86
N ASN A 357 -12.29 -14.13 -16.90
CA ASN A 357 -11.75 -13.39 -15.74
C ASN A 357 -11.68 -14.28 -14.47
N GLY A 358 -12.11 -15.54 -14.56
CA GLY A 358 -12.15 -16.46 -13.43
C GLY A 358 -13.35 -16.26 -12.51
N LEU A 359 -14.36 -15.50 -12.93
CA LEU A 359 -15.61 -15.33 -12.19
C LEU A 359 -16.59 -16.44 -12.54
N LEU A 360 -17.51 -16.75 -11.60
CA LEU A 360 -18.61 -17.67 -11.87
C LEU A 360 -19.36 -17.23 -13.12
N LYS A 361 -19.41 -18.13 -14.13
CA LYS A 361 -20.10 -17.86 -15.38
C LYS A 361 -21.60 -18.01 -15.20
N LEU A 362 -22.34 -16.97 -15.62
CA LEU A 362 -23.79 -16.97 -15.65
C LEU A 362 -24.28 -16.98 -17.09
N ASP A 363 -25.46 -17.59 -17.33
CA ASP A 363 -26.17 -17.53 -18.60
C ASP A 363 -26.89 -16.17 -18.80
N GLN A 364 -27.71 -16.06 -19.87
CA GLN A 364 -28.44 -14.84 -20.18
C GLN A 364 -29.55 -14.50 -19.18
N ASP A 365 -30.03 -15.49 -18.43
CA ASP A 365 -31.05 -15.36 -17.41
C ASP A 365 -30.47 -15.14 -16.01
N GLY A 366 -29.13 -15.04 -15.91
CA GLY A 366 -28.40 -14.85 -14.66
C GLY A 366 -28.24 -16.12 -13.83
N LYS A 367 -28.50 -17.30 -14.42
CA LYS A 367 -28.29 -18.60 -13.76
C LYS A 367 -26.86 -19.10 -13.96
N PRO A 368 -26.30 -19.87 -13.00
CA PRO A 368 -24.97 -20.46 -13.12
C PRO A 368 -24.88 -21.42 -14.29
N ASP A 369 -23.82 -21.33 -15.08
CA ASP A 369 -23.52 -22.27 -16.15
C ASP A 369 -22.77 -23.48 -15.56
N PHE A 370 -23.30 -24.70 -15.81
CA PHE A 370 -22.73 -25.92 -15.29
C PHE A 370 -22.28 -26.85 -16.43
N ARG A 371 -21.08 -27.41 -16.25
CA ARG A 371 -20.69 -28.62 -17.01
C ARG A 371 -21.27 -29.83 -16.32
N VAL A 372 -22.03 -30.63 -17.06
CA VAL A 372 -22.74 -31.77 -16.52
C VAL A 372 -22.04 -33.08 -16.92
N SER A 373 -21.95 -34.01 -15.98
CA SER A 373 -21.46 -35.36 -16.21
C SER A 373 -22.17 -36.35 -15.28
N PHE A 374 -22.21 -37.64 -15.72
CA PHE A 374 -22.66 -38.71 -14.87
C PHE A 374 -21.46 -39.61 -14.56
N ALA A 375 -21.28 -39.94 -13.26
CA ALA A 375 -20.27 -40.88 -12.84
C ALA A 375 -20.76 -42.31 -13.04
N LEU A 376 -19.86 -43.21 -13.44
CA LEU A 376 -20.13 -44.65 -13.59
C LEU A 376 -20.26 -45.33 -12.24
#